data_a7c408e52ff75ee86a2d10601f87c895
#
_entry.id   a7c408e52ff75ee86a2d10601f87c895
#
_cell.length_a   1.000
_cell.length_b   1.000
_cell.length_c   1.000
_cell.angle_alpha   90.00
_cell.angle_beta   90.00
_cell.angle_gamma   90.00
#
_symmetry.space_group_name_H-M   'P 1'
#
loop_
_entity.id
_entity.type
_entity.pdbx_description
1 polymer ?
#
loop_
_entity_poly.entity_id
_entity_poly.type
_entity_poly.pdbx_seq_one_letter_code
_entity_poly.pdbx_strand_id
1 'polypeptide(L)'
;MRRKLFTVAVVVAVLLSVFSASQSAKDKSKQAAQAVAPVASPRLQRIVDEAAHAALEKFKDKGFAEKNLAVTLVDVTDPQHPEQASFRGAEPIYPASVVKLFYLVAAHRWIEDGKLKETEEFDRALKDMIVESSNDATHFVLDSVTGVSNGAELSPKDLKKWAEKRNAVNRYFAAQGYRGINVNQKPWCEGPYGRERQFLGPKFENRNKLTTDAVARLLTEIVTGRAVTPARSARMLELMKRDFSGKSEDPEDQAHGFTGIALEPGMKYWSKAGWTSSTRHDAAYIELPGGQRIVLVTFTTDATAAKERDIIPTIARIVLKAVMSGK
;
A
#
# COMPACT_ATOMS: atom_id res chain seq x y z
N MET A 1 13.23 -58.87 34.07
CA MET A 1 13.73 -58.01 33.03
C MET A 1 12.69 -57.54 31.97
N ARG A 2 11.37 -57.52 32.24
CA ARG A 2 10.33 -57.14 31.23
C ARG A 2 9.60 -55.83 31.50
N ARG A 3 9.91 -55.07 32.56
CA ARG A 3 9.22 -53.84 32.91
C ARG A 3 9.91 -52.53 32.42
N LYS A 4 11.16 -52.58 31.94
CA LYS A 4 11.89 -51.37 31.50
C LYS A 4 11.76 -51.05 30.00
N LEU A 5 11.26 -51.99 29.17
CA LEU A 5 11.08 -51.75 27.73
C LEU A 5 9.76 -51.04 27.37
N PHE A 6 8.73 -51.10 28.22
CA PHE A 6 7.43 -50.49 27.93
C PHE A 6 7.43 -48.95 28.15
N THR A 7 8.27 -48.47 29.08
CA THR A 7 8.29 -47.04 29.42
C THR A 7 9.03 -46.19 28.36
N VAL A 8 10.02 -46.78 27.69
CA VAL A 8 10.79 -46.07 26.63
C VAL A 8 9.96 -45.92 25.33
N ALA A 9 9.16 -46.95 24.99
CA ALA A 9 8.32 -46.89 23.77
C ALA A 9 7.20 -45.86 23.85
N VAL A 10 6.62 -45.64 25.04
CA VAL A 10 5.53 -44.63 25.23
C VAL A 10 6.08 -43.20 25.19
N VAL A 11 7.29 -42.97 25.76
CA VAL A 11 7.90 -41.62 25.73
C VAL A 11 8.33 -41.22 24.31
N VAL A 12 8.84 -42.16 23.51
CA VAL A 12 9.23 -41.92 22.12
C VAL A 12 8.01 -41.64 21.23
N ALA A 13 6.88 -42.35 21.44
CA ALA A 13 5.65 -42.16 20.69
C ALA A 13 5.00 -40.78 21.00
N VAL A 14 5.04 -40.32 22.25
CA VAL A 14 4.53 -39.01 22.66
C VAL A 14 5.41 -37.87 22.10
N LEU A 15 6.73 -38.02 22.11
CA LEU A 15 7.65 -37.05 21.55
C LEU A 15 7.52 -36.92 20.01
N LEU A 16 7.30 -38.03 19.30
CA LEU A 16 7.08 -38.04 17.85
C LEU A 16 5.72 -37.42 17.49
N SER A 17 4.67 -37.62 18.28
CA SER A 17 3.36 -37.02 18.03
C SER A 17 3.33 -35.51 18.28
N VAL A 18 4.05 -35.04 19.30
CA VAL A 18 4.19 -33.58 19.58
C VAL A 18 5.04 -32.89 18.51
N PHE A 19 6.09 -33.53 18.00
CA PHE A 19 6.92 -32.98 16.92
C PHE A 19 6.16 -32.93 15.59
N SER A 20 5.37 -33.94 15.27
CA SER A 20 4.52 -34.00 14.06
C SER A 20 3.40 -32.96 14.09
N ALA A 21 2.76 -32.75 15.26
CA ALA A 21 1.73 -31.74 15.45
C ALA A 21 2.30 -30.31 15.36
N SER A 22 3.50 -30.07 15.88
CA SER A 22 4.21 -28.78 15.80
C SER A 22 4.65 -28.45 14.37
N GLN A 23 5.05 -29.43 13.58
CA GLN A 23 5.43 -29.26 12.19
C GLN A 23 4.21 -29.03 11.29
N SER A 24 3.12 -29.75 11.50
CA SER A 24 1.85 -29.52 10.80
C SER A 24 1.22 -28.17 11.13
N ALA A 25 1.36 -27.67 12.35
CA ALA A 25 0.92 -26.31 12.72
C ALA A 25 1.80 -25.23 12.08
N LYS A 26 3.11 -25.43 11.99
CA LYS A 26 4.04 -24.53 11.29
C LYS A 26 3.85 -24.53 9.77
N ASP A 27 3.50 -25.65 9.17
CA ASP A 27 3.19 -25.72 7.74
C ASP A 27 1.82 -25.10 7.41
N LYS A 28 0.83 -25.23 8.29
CA LYS A 28 -0.46 -24.52 8.15
C LYS A 28 -0.33 -23.01 8.34
N SER A 29 0.59 -22.53 9.16
CA SER A 29 0.85 -21.09 9.32
C SER A 29 1.67 -20.50 8.15
N LYS A 30 2.41 -21.32 7.42
CA LYS A 30 3.15 -20.92 6.20
C LYS A 30 2.28 -20.88 4.94
N GLN A 31 1.12 -21.46 4.96
CA GLN A 31 0.11 -21.28 3.93
C GLN A 31 -0.63 -19.96 4.21
N ALA A 32 0.09 -18.82 4.07
CA ALA A 32 -0.57 -17.56 3.83
C ALA A 32 -1.52 -17.80 2.65
N ALA A 33 -2.82 -17.58 2.86
CA ALA A 33 -3.81 -17.78 1.83
C ALA A 33 -3.30 -17.08 0.57
N GLN A 34 -3.04 -17.84 -0.48
CA GLN A 34 -2.55 -17.29 -1.75
C GLN A 34 -3.43 -16.11 -2.12
N ALA A 35 -2.82 -14.96 -2.37
CA ALA A 35 -3.55 -13.78 -2.80
C ALA A 35 -4.36 -14.17 -4.04
N VAL A 36 -5.68 -14.08 -3.95
CA VAL A 36 -6.55 -14.31 -5.10
C VAL A 36 -6.35 -13.10 -6.02
N ALA A 37 -5.78 -13.33 -7.19
CA ALA A 37 -5.62 -12.29 -8.18
C ALA A 37 -7.01 -11.82 -8.63
N PRO A 38 -7.29 -10.50 -8.66
CA PRO A 38 -8.55 -10.00 -9.17
C PRO A 38 -8.77 -10.40 -10.63
N VAL A 39 -10.01 -10.72 -10.97
CA VAL A 39 -10.42 -11.04 -12.34
C VAL A 39 -10.81 -9.74 -13.07
N ALA A 40 -10.46 -9.63 -14.34
CA ALA A 40 -10.88 -8.49 -15.16
C ALA A 40 -12.41 -8.45 -15.30
N SER A 41 -12.99 -7.27 -15.05
CA SER A 41 -14.45 -7.04 -15.07
C SER A 41 -14.85 -6.02 -16.14
N PRO A 42 -15.58 -6.47 -17.19
CA PRO A 42 -16.13 -5.52 -18.18
C PRO A 42 -17.09 -4.49 -17.58
N ARG A 43 -17.78 -4.84 -16.50
CA ARG A 43 -18.65 -3.91 -15.75
C ARG A 43 -17.81 -2.79 -15.13
N LEU A 44 -16.80 -3.16 -14.35
CA LEU A 44 -15.90 -2.17 -13.72
C LEU A 44 -15.12 -1.37 -14.76
N GLN A 45 -14.76 -1.97 -15.91
CA GLN A 45 -14.05 -1.26 -16.96
C GLN A 45 -14.87 -0.10 -17.51
N ARG A 46 -16.17 -0.30 -17.79
CA ARG A 46 -17.04 0.79 -18.21
C ARG A 46 -17.12 1.93 -17.18
N ILE A 47 -17.18 1.59 -15.89
CA ILE A 47 -17.21 2.58 -14.80
C ILE A 47 -15.91 3.39 -14.76
N VAL A 48 -14.77 2.71 -14.84
CA VAL A 48 -13.45 3.35 -14.81
C VAL A 48 -13.24 4.25 -16.02
N ASP A 49 -13.61 3.76 -17.22
CA ASP A 49 -13.49 4.54 -18.46
C ASP A 49 -14.40 5.78 -18.45
N GLU A 50 -15.66 5.64 -18.00
CA GLU A 50 -16.58 6.75 -17.83
C GLU A 50 -16.02 7.80 -16.87
N ALA A 51 -15.52 7.37 -15.70
CA ALA A 51 -14.97 8.28 -14.70
C ALA A 51 -13.69 8.99 -15.19
N ALA A 52 -12.79 8.26 -15.86
CA ALA A 52 -11.57 8.80 -16.42
C ALA A 52 -11.87 9.82 -17.52
N HIS A 53 -12.71 9.46 -18.51
CA HIS A 53 -13.04 10.36 -19.62
C HIS A 53 -13.82 11.60 -19.15
N ALA A 54 -14.74 11.46 -18.21
CA ALA A 54 -15.45 12.61 -17.64
C ALA A 54 -14.51 13.59 -16.93
N ALA A 55 -13.52 13.08 -16.18
CA ALA A 55 -12.51 13.93 -15.55
C ALA A 55 -11.60 14.59 -16.60
N LEU A 56 -11.14 13.86 -17.60
CA LEU A 56 -10.32 14.38 -18.69
C LEU A 56 -11.05 15.50 -19.44
N GLU A 57 -12.31 15.30 -19.80
CA GLU A 57 -13.12 16.31 -20.49
C GLU A 57 -13.37 17.55 -19.60
N LYS A 58 -13.73 17.36 -18.33
CA LYS A 58 -13.99 18.46 -17.38
C LYS A 58 -12.79 19.38 -17.17
N PHE A 59 -11.57 18.82 -17.17
CA PHE A 59 -10.35 19.56 -16.85
C PHE A 59 -9.42 19.79 -18.05
N LYS A 60 -9.85 19.49 -19.28
CA LYS A 60 -9.05 19.63 -20.50
C LYS A 60 -8.52 21.04 -20.72
N ASP A 61 -9.33 22.07 -20.47
CA ASP A 61 -8.96 23.45 -20.66
C ASP A 61 -7.91 23.95 -19.66
N LYS A 62 -7.68 23.16 -18.59
CA LYS A 62 -6.59 23.35 -17.62
C LYS A 62 -5.32 22.58 -18.00
N GLY A 63 -5.29 21.92 -19.16
CA GLY A 63 -4.16 21.14 -19.64
C GLY A 63 -4.09 19.71 -19.06
N PHE A 64 -5.13 19.24 -18.35
CA PHE A 64 -5.19 17.88 -17.86
C PHE A 64 -5.45 16.91 -19.01
N ALA A 65 -4.57 15.94 -19.19
CA ALA A 65 -4.57 15.03 -20.32
C ALA A 65 -4.43 13.57 -19.87
N GLU A 66 -4.69 12.63 -20.75
CA GLU A 66 -4.66 11.19 -20.47
C GLU A 66 -3.37 10.72 -19.79
N LYS A 67 -2.21 11.22 -20.27
CA LYS A 67 -0.89 10.91 -19.68
C LYS A 67 -0.76 11.30 -18.20
N ASN A 68 -1.62 12.17 -17.71
CA ASN A 68 -1.60 12.70 -16.36
C ASN A 68 -2.47 11.91 -15.37
N LEU A 69 -3.20 10.88 -15.84
CA LEU A 69 -4.15 10.12 -15.04
C LEU A 69 -3.88 8.61 -15.10
N ALA A 70 -3.95 7.96 -13.96
CA ALA A 70 -4.10 6.49 -13.86
C ALA A 70 -5.11 6.18 -12.75
N VAL A 71 -6.00 5.22 -13.00
CA VAL A 71 -7.06 4.81 -12.07
C VAL A 71 -7.14 3.29 -12.04
N THR A 72 -7.29 2.71 -10.85
CA THR A 72 -7.62 1.30 -10.70
C THR A 72 -8.77 1.17 -9.70
N LEU A 73 -9.79 0.41 -10.08
CA LEU A 73 -10.96 0.06 -9.26
C LEU A 73 -10.97 -1.45 -9.04
N VAL A 74 -11.11 -1.87 -7.78
CA VAL A 74 -11.32 -3.27 -7.40
C VAL A 74 -12.61 -3.38 -6.60
N ASP A 75 -13.51 -4.26 -7.00
CA ASP A 75 -14.65 -4.70 -6.20
C ASP A 75 -14.18 -5.86 -5.32
N VAL A 76 -14.21 -5.66 -4.00
CA VAL A 76 -13.83 -6.63 -2.98
C VAL A 76 -15.02 -7.04 -2.12
N THR A 77 -16.24 -6.86 -2.63
CA THR A 77 -17.48 -7.24 -1.97
C THR A 77 -17.50 -8.73 -1.67
N ASP A 78 -17.09 -9.56 -2.64
CA ASP A 78 -16.69 -10.94 -2.40
C ASP A 78 -15.15 -11.03 -2.36
N PRO A 79 -14.54 -11.17 -1.16
CA PRO A 79 -13.10 -11.23 -1.04
C PRO A 79 -12.47 -12.51 -1.62
N GLN A 80 -13.27 -13.52 -1.98
CA GLN A 80 -12.79 -14.74 -2.63
C GLN A 80 -12.75 -14.60 -4.16
N HIS A 81 -13.52 -13.68 -4.72
CA HIS A 81 -13.62 -13.42 -6.17
C HIS A 81 -13.55 -11.91 -6.44
N PRO A 82 -12.44 -11.23 -6.10
CA PRO A 82 -12.32 -9.80 -6.37
C PRO A 82 -12.31 -9.55 -7.89
N GLU A 83 -12.98 -8.49 -8.32
CA GLU A 83 -13.00 -8.03 -9.70
C GLU A 83 -12.20 -6.73 -9.84
N GLN A 84 -11.52 -6.53 -10.96
CA GLN A 84 -10.69 -5.35 -11.21
C GLN A 84 -10.89 -4.78 -12.60
N ALA A 85 -10.77 -3.45 -12.70
CA ALA A 85 -10.53 -2.74 -13.95
C ALA A 85 -9.60 -1.55 -13.73
N SER A 86 -8.96 -1.08 -14.80
CA SER A 86 -8.08 0.08 -14.70
C SER A 86 -8.01 0.90 -15.99
N PHE A 87 -7.75 2.21 -15.80
CA PHE A 87 -7.35 3.14 -16.84
C PHE A 87 -5.87 3.48 -16.62
N ARG A 88 -5.00 3.06 -17.54
CA ARG A 88 -3.53 3.19 -17.44
C ARG A 88 -2.94 2.61 -16.14
N GLY A 89 -3.59 1.59 -15.58
CA GLY A 89 -3.26 1.04 -14.25
C GLY A 89 -1.84 0.49 -14.11
N ALA A 90 -1.22 0.06 -15.21
CA ALA A 90 0.16 -0.46 -15.26
C ALA A 90 1.24 0.63 -15.42
N GLU A 91 0.87 1.91 -15.56
CA GLU A 91 1.82 3.02 -15.75
C GLU A 91 2.62 3.30 -14.46
N PRO A 92 3.98 3.25 -14.50
CA PRO A 92 4.80 3.56 -13.34
C PRO A 92 4.87 5.06 -13.08
N ILE A 93 4.31 5.50 -11.95
CA ILE A 93 4.23 6.91 -11.55
C ILE A 93 4.98 7.11 -10.23
N TYR A 94 5.57 8.30 -10.02
CA TYR A 94 6.12 8.68 -8.72
C TYR A 94 4.99 8.80 -7.68
N PRO A 95 4.98 7.98 -6.61
CA PRO A 95 3.78 7.80 -5.78
C PRO A 95 3.64 8.81 -4.64
N ALA A 96 4.58 9.73 -4.45
CA ALA A 96 4.66 10.54 -3.24
C ALA A 96 4.49 9.66 -1.98
N SER A 97 3.65 10.07 -1.02
CA SER A 97 3.46 9.34 0.25
C SER A 97 2.64 8.04 0.15
N VAL A 98 2.06 7.70 -1.00
CA VAL A 98 1.39 6.40 -1.17
C VAL A 98 2.38 5.23 -1.02
N VAL A 99 3.67 5.46 -1.28
CA VAL A 99 4.73 4.44 -1.05
C VAL A 99 4.80 3.96 0.40
N LYS A 100 4.35 4.75 1.36
CA LYS A 100 4.34 4.42 2.80
C LYS A 100 3.51 3.17 3.11
N LEU A 101 2.52 2.83 2.28
CA LEU A 101 1.79 1.56 2.38
C LEU A 101 2.70 0.34 2.18
N PHE A 102 3.63 0.43 1.26
CA PHE A 102 4.61 -0.64 1.03
C PHE A 102 5.59 -0.77 2.18
N TYR A 103 6.03 0.34 2.77
CA TYR A 103 6.87 0.33 3.96
C TYR A 103 6.14 -0.20 5.18
N LEU A 104 4.85 0.11 5.33
CA LEU A 104 3.99 -0.41 6.39
C LEU A 104 3.90 -1.94 6.32
N VAL A 105 3.57 -2.50 5.15
CA VAL A 105 3.49 -3.95 4.95
C VAL A 105 4.84 -4.63 5.19
N ALA A 106 5.94 -4.05 4.69
CA ALA A 106 7.28 -4.58 4.93
C ALA A 106 7.65 -4.56 6.41
N ALA A 107 7.35 -3.48 7.14
CA ALA A 107 7.57 -3.38 8.58
C ALA A 107 6.81 -4.48 9.34
N HIS A 108 5.52 -4.64 9.08
CA HIS A 108 4.71 -5.70 9.70
C HIS A 108 5.20 -7.10 9.34
N ARG A 109 5.72 -7.32 8.12
CA ARG A 109 6.33 -8.58 7.73
C ARG A 109 7.62 -8.86 8.51
N TRP A 110 8.48 -7.84 8.68
CA TRP A 110 9.72 -7.99 9.46
C TRP A 110 9.45 -8.24 10.95
N ILE A 111 8.43 -7.60 11.52
CA ILE A 111 7.99 -7.88 12.90
C ILE A 111 7.50 -9.33 13.01
N GLU A 112 6.63 -9.78 12.11
CA GLU A 112 6.08 -11.15 12.12
C GLU A 112 7.17 -12.21 11.93
N ASP A 113 8.20 -11.91 11.15
CA ASP A 113 9.37 -12.79 10.97
C ASP A 113 10.36 -12.75 12.16
N GLY A 114 10.15 -11.89 13.16
CA GLY A 114 11.07 -11.68 14.26
C GLY A 114 12.38 -10.96 13.87
N LYS A 115 12.41 -10.35 12.68
CA LYS A 115 13.57 -9.57 12.19
C LYS A 115 13.62 -8.17 12.76
N LEU A 116 12.48 -7.66 13.20
CA LEU A 116 12.31 -6.34 13.76
C LEU A 116 11.51 -6.45 15.06
N LYS A 117 12.00 -5.81 16.13
CA LYS A 117 11.31 -5.78 17.42
C LYS A 117 10.19 -4.73 17.36
N GLU A 118 9.00 -5.09 17.74
CA GLU A 118 7.89 -4.19 17.95
C GLU A 118 8.12 -3.46 19.30
N THR A 119 8.24 -2.14 19.27
CA THR A 119 8.42 -1.28 20.43
C THR A 119 7.41 -0.15 20.36
N GLU A 120 7.10 0.48 21.49
CA GLU A 120 6.19 1.64 21.55
C GLU A 120 6.62 2.75 20.58
N GLU A 121 7.93 3.03 20.51
CA GLU A 121 8.48 4.04 19.60
C GLU A 121 8.34 3.65 18.12
N PHE A 122 8.50 2.37 17.79
CA PHE A 122 8.30 1.91 16.42
C PHE A 122 6.82 1.92 16.02
N ASP A 123 5.92 1.53 16.92
CA ASP A 123 4.47 1.61 16.73
C ASP A 123 4.01 3.07 16.55
N ARG A 124 4.54 4.00 17.36
CA ARG A 124 4.31 5.43 17.19
C ARG A 124 4.77 5.90 15.80
N ALA A 125 5.95 5.50 15.37
CA ALA A 125 6.45 5.86 14.04
C ALA A 125 5.59 5.28 12.90
N LEU A 126 5.10 4.05 13.00
CA LEU A 126 4.15 3.48 12.04
C LEU A 126 2.85 4.29 11.97
N LYS A 127 2.32 4.70 13.13
CA LYS A 127 1.15 5.55 13.21
C LYS A 127 1.39 6.91 12.55
N ASP A 128 2.45 7.61 12.93
CA ASP A 128 2.77 8.94 12.39
C ASP A 128 3.06 8.89 10.88
N MET A 129 3.70 7.80 10.40
CA MET A 129 3.94 7.58 8.97
C MET A 129 2.64 7.48 8.17
N ILE A 130 1.59 6.87 8.69
CA ILE A 130 0.33 6.62 7.97
C ILE A 130 -0.73 7.68 8.28
N VAL A 131 -0.95 8.02 9.55
CA VAL A 131 -2.00 8.96 9.97
C VAL A 131 -1.61 10.38 9.58
N GLU A 132 -0.43 10.82 9.99
CA GLU A 132 0.08 12.19 9.76
C GLU A 132 0.84 12.31 8.44
N SER A 133 1.12 11.19 7.79
CA SER A 133 2.00 11.15 6.62
C SER A 133 3.42 11.72 6.89
N SER A 134 3.91 11.60 8.12
CA SER A 134 5.22 12.10 8.54
C SER A 134 6.36 11.51 7.72
N ASN A 135 7.22 12.37 7.16
CA ASN A 135 8.43 11.94 6.47
C ASN A 135 9.51 11.51 7.45
N ASP A 136 9.64 12.16 8.61
CA ASP A 136 10.62 11.78 9.64
C ASP A 136 10.33 10.39 10.20
N ALA A 137 9.06 10.11 10.52
CA ALA A 137 8.64 8.76 10.88
C ALA A 137 8.92 7.74 9.78
N THR A 138 8.69 8.11 8.51
CA THR A 138 9.01 7.23 7.37
C THR A 138 10.51 6.95 7.26
N HIS A 139 11.37 7.94 7.54
CA HIS A 139 12.82 7.76 7.57
C HIS A 139 13.23 6.74 8.63
N PHE A 140 12.69 6.89 9.85
CA PHE A 140 12.96 5.95 10.95
C PHE A 140 12.48 4.53 10.62
N VAL A 141 11.27 4.39 10.10
CA VAL A 141 10.71 3.08 9.70
C VAL A 141 11.56 2.44 8.61
N LEU A 142 11.88 3.16 7.53
CA LEU A 142 12.64 2.60 6.42
C LEU A 142 14.08 2.24 6.81
N ASP A 143 14.72 3.05 7.66
CA ASP A 143 16.06 2.75 8.19
C ASP A 143 16.03 1.50 9.06
N SER A 144 15.03 1.35 9.91
CA SER A 144 14.85 0.16 10.76
C SER A 144 14.61 -1.10 9.91
N VAL A 145 13.74 -1.03 8.90
CA VAL A 145 13.43 -2.15 7.99
C VAL A 145 14.63 -2.55 7.14
N THR A 146 15.45 -1.59 6.69
CA THR A 146 16.57 -1.87 5.76
C THR A 146 17.91 -2.04 6.47
N GLY A 147 18.02 -1.60 7.73
CA GLY A 147 19.28 -1.62 8.51
C GLY A 147 20.35 -0.68 7.95
N VAL A 148 19.95 0.37 7.22
CA VAL A 148 20.85 1.41 6.69
C VAL A 148 20.23 2.78 6.77
N SER A 149 21.02 3.78 7.17
CA SER A 149 20.62 5.17 7.33
C SER A 149 21.33 6.10 6.37
N ASN A 150 20.90 7.37 6.37
CA ASN A 150 21.60 8.44 5.66
C ASN A 150 22.99 8.74 6.27
N GLY A 151 23.82 9.52 5.56
CA GLY A 151 25.14 9.94 5.97
C GLY A 151 25.97 10.47 4.79
N ALA A 152 27.26 10.65 4.99
CA ALA A 152 28.16 11.09 3.94
C ALA A 152 28.14 10.18 2.70
N GLU A 153 28.55 10.70 1.57
CA GLU A 153 28.73 9.92 0.34
C GLU A 153 29.68 8.73 0.55
N LEU A 154 29.44 7.68 -0.17
CA LEU A 154 30.18 6.41 -0.07
C LEU A 154 31.06 6.18 -1.30
N SER A 155 32.11 5.39 -1.14
CA SER A 155 32.83 4.82 -2.28
C SER A 155 31.85 3.98 -3.15
N PRO A 156 32.11 3.79 -4.45
CA PRO A 156 31.25 2.96 -5.31
C PRO A 156 31.02 1.55 -4.75
N LYS A 157 32.05 0.95 -4.14
CA LYS A 157 31.97 -0.38 -3.51
C LYS A 157 31.06 -0.39 -2.29
N ASP A 158 31.13 0.63 -1.44
CA ASP A 158 30.35 0.69 -0.22
C ASP A 158 28.91 1.15 -0.51
N LEU A 159 28.72 2.02 -1.51
CA LEU A 159 27.39 2.38 -2.02
C LEU A 159 26.65 1.14 -2.52
N LYS A 160 27.30 0.24 -3.24
CA LYS A 160 26.71 -1.01 -3.70
C LYS A 160 26.21 -1.86 -2.53
N LYS A 161 27.02 -2.02 -1.47
CA LYS A 161 26.61 -2.78 -0.27
C LYS A 161 25.46 -2.12 0.47
N TRP A 162 25.50 -0.78 0.58
CA TRP A 162 24.43 -0.01 1.19
C TRP A 162 23.14 -0.14 0.37
N ALA A 163 23.20 -0.02 -0.95
CA ALA A 163 22.08 -0.17 -1.87
C ALA A 163 21.45 -1.56 -1.82
N GLU A 164 22.24 -2.63 -1.66
CA GLU A 164 21.70 -3.99 -1.46
C GLU A 164 20.79 -4.06 -0.23
N LYS A 165 21.19 -3.47 0.88
CA LYS A 165 20.37 -3.41 2.09
C LYS A 165 19.12 -2.53 1.87
N ARG A 166 19.31 -1.33 1.32
CA ARG A 166 18.21 -0.39 1.03
C ARG A 166 17.13 -0.99 0.11
N ASN A 167 17.51 -1.87 -0.80
CA ASN A 167 16.61 -2.58 -1.69
C ASN A 167 15.90 -3.80 -1.06
N ALA A 168 15.95 -3.99 0.27
CA ALA A 168 15.28 -5.11 0.93
C ALA A 168 13.77 -5.13 0.68
N VAL A 169 13.11 -3.96 0.70
CA VAL A 169 11.67 -3.85 0.45
C VAL A 169 11.34 -4.20 -1.01
N ASN A 170 12.13 -3.73 -1.97
CA ASN A 170 11.97 -4.11 -3.38
C ASN A 170 12.08 -5.63 -3.58
N ARG A 171 13.07 -6.27 -2.97
CA ARG A 171 13.24 -7.74 -3.06
C ARG A 171 12.06 -8.49 -2.46
N TYR A 172 11.54 -8.02 -1.33
CA TYR A 172 10.37 -8.63 -0.71
C TYR A 172 9.17 -8.60 -1.65
N PHE A 173 8.81 -7.44 -2.20
CA PHE A 173 7.67 -7.34 -3.10
C PHE A 173 7.89 -8.05 -4.45
N ALA A 174 9.12 -8.04 -4.97
CA ALA A 174 9.45 -8.82 -6.16
C ALA A 174 9.24 -10.34 -5.95
N ALA A 175 9.60 -10.86 -4.76
CA ALA A 175 9.34 -12.26 -4.38
C ALA A 175 7.83 -12.56 -4.22
N GLN A 176 7.01 -11.56 -3.88
CA GLN A 176 5.55 -11.66 -3.86
C GLN A 176 4.91 -11.47 -5.24
N GLY A 177 5.71 -11.37 -6.30
CA GLY A 177 5.22 -11.22 -7.67
C GLY A 177 4.81 -9.81 -8.08
N TYR A 178 5.11 -8.77 -7.28
CA TYR A 178 4.92 -7.38 -7.72
C TYR A 178 5.92 -7.03 -8.82
N ARG A 179 5.44 -6.29 -9.83
CA ARG A 179 6.23 -5.86 -10.99
C ARG A 179 5.99 -4.38 -11.27
N GLY A 180 6.91 -3.75 -11.96
CA GLY A 180 6.78 -2.33 -12.37
C GLY A 180 6.88 -1.34 -11.21
N ILE A 181 7.37 -1.74 -10.03
CA ILE A 181 7.49 -0.88 -8.86
C ILE A 181 8.94 -0.65 -8.44
N ASN A 182 9.19 0.48 -7.77
CA ASN A 182 10.41 0.77 -7.03
C ASN A 182 10.02 1.42 -5.69
N VAL A 183 10.40 0.80 -4.57
CA VAL A 183 10.01 1.19 -3.20
C VAL A 183 11.23 1.19 -2.28
N ASN A 184 12.19 2.06 -2.54
CA ASN A 184 13.48 2.07 -1.85
C ASN A 184 13.93 3.45 -1.38
N GLN A 185 13.20 4.52 -1.75
CA GLN A 185 13.60 5.89 -1.49
C GLN A 185 12.83 6.46 -0.30
N LYS A 186 13.50 7.15 0.60
CA LYS A 186 12.88 8.01 1.61
C LYS A 186 12.18 9.18 0.94
N PRO A 187 10.91 9.49 1.24
CA PRO A 187 10.34 10.80 0.95
C PRO A 187 11.06 11.85 1.83
N TRP A 188 11.32 13.01 1.28
CA TRP A 188 12.01 14.12 1.99
C TRP A 188 11.18 15.41 1.88
N CYS A 189 11.47 16.37 2.74
CA CYS A 189 10.92 17.72 2.67
C CYS A 189 11.81 18.62 1.81
N GLU A 190 13.08 18.78 2.22
CA GLU A 190 14.04 19.67 1.55
C GLU A 190 14.73 18.98 0.37
N GLY A 191 15.17 17.77 0.55
CA GLY A 191 15.87 17.01 -0.47
C GLY A 191 16.75 15.91 0.11
N PRO A 192 17.18 14.94 -0.71
CA PRO A 192 18.12 13.93 -0.26
C PRO A 192 19.51 14.52 -0.19
N TYR A 193 20.29 14.12 0.83
CA TYR A 193 21.68 14.51 1.01
C TYR A 193 22.59 13.28 1.03
N GLY A 194 23.89 13.47 0.79
CA GLY A 194 24.91 12.44 0.90
C GLY A 194 24.57 11.17 0.13
N ARG A 195 24.69 10.00 0.79
CA ARG A 195 24.45 8.69 0.15
C ARG A 195 23.02 8.48 -0.36
N GLU A 196 22.04 9.13 0.24
CA GLU A 196 20.66 9.09 -0.29
C GLU A 196 20.57 9.79 -1.65
N ARG A 197 21.21 10.96 -1.79
CA ARG A 197 21.28 11.68 -3.07
C ARG A 197 22.10 10.90 -4.10
N GLN A 198 23.22 10.33 -3.67
CA GLN A 198 24.10 9.50 -4.50
C GLN A 198 23.36 8.24 -5.02
N PHE A 199 22.57 7.58 -4.16
CA PHE A 199 21.80 6.40 -4.51
C PHE A 199 20.70 6.67 -5.52
N LEU A 200 20.09 7.84 -5.48
CA LEU A 200 19.04 8.23 -6.44
C LEU A 200 19.56 8.36 -7.87
N GLY A 201 20.85 8.60 -8.03
CA GLY A 201 21.46 8.88 -9.33
C GLY A 201 21.30 10.35 -9.77
N PRO A 202 22.11 10.79 -10.75
CA PRO A 202 22.16 12.20 -11.19
C PRO A 202 20.83 12.72 -11.73
N LYS A 203 20.04 11.86 -12.38
CA LYS A 203 18.73 12.19 -12.96
C LYS A 203 17.56 11.63 -12.14
N PHE A 204 17.79 11.22 -10.89
CA PHE A 204 16.78 10.59 -10.03
C PHE A 204 16.22 9.28 -10.62
N GLU A 205 17.02 8.52 -11.35
CA GLU A 205 16.63 7.28 -12.04
C GLU A 205 16.08 6.23 -11.06
N ASN A 206 16.63 6.21 -9.84
CA ASN A 206 16.26 5.27 -8.80
C ASN A 206 15.17 5.81 -7.86
N ARG A 207 14.35 6.74 -8.35
CA ARG A 207 13.22 7.30 -7.59
C ARG A 207 12.12 6.26 -7.39
N ASN A 208 11.35 6.38 -6.29
CA ASN A 208 10.16 5.56 -6.09
C ASN A 208 9.22 5.62 -7.29
N LYS A 209 8.66 4.47 -7.66
CA LYS A 209 7.65 4.31 -8.72
C LYS A 209 6.64 3.28 -8.28
N LEU A 210 5.36 3.55 -8.47
CA LEU A 210 4.26 2.62 -8.27
C LEU A 210 3.29 2.69 -9.44
N THR A 211 2.58 1.61 -9.67
CA THR A 211 1.42 1.56 -10.56
C THR A 211 0.16 1.56 -9.72
N THR A 212 -0.96 2.10 -10.22
CA THR A 212 -2.23 2.03 -9.48
C THR A 212 -2.70 0.60 -9.31
N ASP A 213 -2.40 -0.30 -10.25
CA ASP A 213 -2.68 -1.74 -10.13
C ASP A 213 -1.92 -2.38 -8.97
N ALA A 214 -0.63 -2.06 -8.80
CA ALA A 214 0.17 -2.60 -7.70
C ALA A 214 -0.31 -2.08 -6.33
N VAL A 215 -0.72 -0.82 -6.25
CA VAL A 215 -1.28 -0.23 -5.03
C VAL A 215 -2.65 -0.83 -4.72
N ALA A 216 -3.52 -0.98 -5.71
CA ALA A 216 -4.83 -1.59 -5.54
C ALA A 216 -4.73 -3.05 -5.09
N ARG A 217 -3.78 -3.81 -5.64
CA ARG A 217 -3.45 -5.16 -5.19
C ARG A 217 -3.04 -5.16 -3.71
N LEU A 218 -2.12 -4.27 -3.30
CA LEU A 218 -1.65 -4.19 -1.92
C LEU A 218 -2.79 -3.86 -0.96
N LEU A 219 -3.64 -2.89 -1.30
CA LEU A 219 -4.82 -2.56 -0.50
C LEU A 219 -5.79 -3.73 -0.42
N THR A 220 -6.04 -4.42 -1.53
CA THR A 220 -6.88 -5.64 -1.55
C THR A 220 -6.33 -6.71 -0.61
N GLU A 221 -5.01 -6.93 -0.62
CA GLU A 221 -4.37 -7.88 0.30
C GLU A 221 -4.51 -7.44 1.77
N ILE A 222 -4.42 -6.13 2.08
CA ILE A 222 -4.63 -5.61 3.44
C ILE A 222 -6.08 -5.80 3.87
N VAL A 223 -7.05 -5.33 3.10
CA VAL A 223 -8.47 -5.33 3.51
C VAL A 223 -9.09 -6.72 3.55
N THR A 224 -8.50 -7.68 2.85
CA THR A 224 -8.92 -9.09 2.87
C THR A 224 -8.14 -9.96 3.87
N GLY A 225 -7.24 -9.36 4.67
CA GLY A 225 -6.49 -10.08 5.70
C GLY A 225 -5.30 -10.89 5.18
N ARG A 226 -4.82 -10.62 3.96
CA ARG A 226 -3.82 -11.43 3.25
C ARG A 226 -2.44 -10.79 3.14
N ALA A 227 -2.28 -9.53 3.56
CA ALA A 227 -1.02 -8.79 3.36
C ALA A 227 0.17 -9.32 4.18
N VAL A 228 0.00 -9.88 5.33
CA VAL A 228 1.06 -10.51 6.15
C VAL A 228 0.45 -11.67 6.92
N THR A 229 -0.41 -11.35 7.89
CA THR A 229 -1.33 -12.22 8.60
C THR A 229 -2.65 -11.46 8.78
N PRO A 230 -3.78 -12.14 9.08
CA PRO A 230 -5.04 -11.45 9.35
C PRO A 230 -4.93 -10.41 10.47
N ALA A 231 -4.20 -10.71 11.55
CA ALA A 231 -4.00 -9.79 12.67
C ALA A 231 -3.16 -8.56 12.26
N ARG A 232 -2.06 -8.76 11.50
CA ARG A 232 -1.24 -7.65 10.98
C ARG A 232 -2.01 -6.80 9.97
N SER A 233 -2.80 -7.42 9.11
CA SER A 233 -3.66 -6.71 8.15
C SER A 233 -4.70 -5.84 8.86
N ALA A 234 -5.34 -6.36 9.91
CA ALA A 234 -6.28 -5.59 10.73
C ALA A 234 -5.60 -4.38 11.39
N ARG A 235 -4.36 -4.55 11.92
CA ARG A 235 -3.60 -3.44 12.50
C ARG A 235 -3.23 -2.38 11.48
N MET A 236 -2.81 -2.78 10.27
CA MET A 236 -2.54 -1.84 9.18
C MET A 236 -3.81 -1.08 8.76
N LEU A 237 -4.94 -1.77 8.66
CA LEU A 237 -6.21 -1.16 8.31
C LEU A 237 -6.67 -0.14 9.37
N GLU A 238 -6.46 -0.43 10.65
CA GLU A 238 -6.75 0.52 11.73
C GLU A 238 -6.02 1.86 11.54
N LEU A 239 -4.74 1.84 11.17
CA LEU A 239 -3.95 3.05 10.93
C LEU A 239 -4.41 3.85 9.71
N MET A 240 -5.08 3.21 8.77
CA MET A 240 -5.57 3.84 7.55
C MET A 240 -6.97 4.44 7.69
N LYS A 241 -7.70 4.13 8.78
CA LYS A 241 -9.07 4.60 8.99
C LYS A 241 -9.13 6.13 9.01
N ARG A 242 -10.13 6.67 8.31
CA ARG A 242 -10.36 8.12 8.22
C ARG A 242 -11.75 8.46 8.75
N ASP A 243 -11.81 9.50 9.57
CA ASP A 243 -13.05 10.16 9.95
C ASP A 243 -13.22 11.37 9.03
N PHE A 244 -14.18 11.29 8.11
CA PHE A 244 -14.52 12.38 7.20
C PHE A 244 -15.76 13.14 7.65
N SER A 245 -16.21 12.94 8.88
CA SER A 245 -17.26 13.77 9.49
C SER A 245 -16.71 15.19 9.78
N GLY A 246 -17.58 16.19 9.74
CA GLY A 246 -17.18 17.57 9.96
C GLY A 246 -16.49 18.22 8.75
N LYS A 247 -15.59 19.15 9.03
CA LYS A 247 -14.83 19.92 8.02
C LYS A 247 -13.39 20.07 8.48
N SER A 248 -12.46 20.12 7.54
CA SER A 248 -11.07 20.51 7.75
C SER A 248 -10.77 21.74 6.94
N GLU A 249 -10.02 22.68 7.52
CA GLU A 249 -9.48 23.84 6.78
C GLU A 249 -8.16 23.48 6.09
N ASP A 250 -7.53 22.37 6.47
CA ASP A 250 -6.33 21.88 5.80
C ASP A 250 -6.71 21.16 4.49
N PRO A 251 -6.37 21.75 3.35
CA PRO A 251 -6.67 21.15 2.05
C PRO A 251 -5.87 19.88 1.75
N GLU A 252 -4.87 19.55 2.55
CA GLU A 252 -4.05 18.36 2.45
C GLU A 252 -4.46 17.29 3.50
N ASP A 253 -5.52 17.56 4.27
CA ASP A 253 -6.11 16.58 5.16
C ASP A 253 -6.54 15.32 4.39
N GLN A 254 -6.04 14.17 4.81
CA GLN A 254 -6.25 12.91 4.09
C GLN A 254 -7.72 12.44 4.14
N ALA A 255 -8.51 12.89 5.14
CA ALA A 255 -9.93 12.56 5.26
C ALA A 255 -10.82 13.49 4.41
N HIS A 256 -10.45 14.78 4.30
CA HIS A 256 -11.29 15.83 3.72
C HIS A 256 -10.78 16.44 2.41
N GLY A 257 -9.57 16.06 1.98
CA GLY A 257 -8.89 16.73 0.85
C GLY A 257 -8.78 15.92 -0.45
N PHE A 258 -9.20 14.65 -0.48
CA PHE A 258 -9.01 13.72 -1.59
C PHE A 258 -10.32 12.99 -1.93
N THR A 259 -10.32 11.66 -1.98
CA THR A 259 -11.53 10.86 -2.19
C THR A 259 -12.61 11.18 -1.15
N GLY A 260 -12.22 11.54 0.07
CA GLY A 260 -13.12 11.89 1.16
C GLY A 260 -14.13 12.99 0.82
N ILE A 261 -13.78 13.94 -0.07
CA ILE A 261 -14.70 15.00 -0.56
C ILE A 261 -15.94 14.41 -1.28
N ALA A 262 -15.82 13.20 -1.83
CA ALA A 262 -16.88 12.55 -2.58
C ALA A 262 -17.77 11.63 -1.74
N LEU A 263 -17.42 11.44 -0.47
CA LEU A 263 -18.11 10.48 0.38
C LEU A 263 -19.38 11.07 0.99
N GLU A 264 -20.37 10.19 1.23
CA GLU A 264 -21.65 10.52 1.83
C GLU A 264 -21.81 9.86 3.20
N PRO A 265 -22.68 10.39 4.08
CA PRO A 265 -22.97 9.77 5.38
C PRO A 265 -23.35 8.29 5.25
N GLY A 266 -22.83 7.47 6.16
CA GLY A 266 -23.05 6.01 6.16
C GLY A 266 -21.96 5.22 5.42
N MET A 267 -21.10 5.86 4.66
CA MET A 267 -19.88 5.21 4.10
C MET A 267 -18.82 5.10 5.18
N LYS A 268 -17.88 4.13 5.00
CA LYS A 268 -16.67 4.03 5.81
C LYS A 268 -15.45 4.15 4.90
N TYR A 269 -14.39 4.75 5.40
CA TYR A 269 -13.27 5.19 4.60
C TYR A 269 -11.92 4.90 5.24
N TRP A 270 -11.01 4.33 4.46
CA TRP A 270 -9.61 4.12 4.79
C TRP A 270 -8.75 4.57 3.61
N SER A 271 -7.69 5.31 3.88
CA SER A 271 -6.87 5.82 2.78
C SER A 271 -5.43 6.06 3.15
N LYS A 272 -4.62 6.22 2.09
CA LYS A 272 -3.32 6.86 2.13
C LYS A 272 -3.17 7.78 0.94
N ALA A 273 -3.14 9.06 1.20
CA ALA A 273 -2.88 10.07 0.19
C ALA A 273 -1.38 10.31 -0.04
N GLY A 274 -1.05 10.92 -1.18
CA GLY A 274 0.29 11.35 -1.51
C GLY A 274 0.27 12.57 -2.44
N TRP A 275 1.05 13.61 -2.12
CA TRP A 275 1.07 14.82 -2.92
C TRP A 275 2.43 15.50 -2.94
N THR A 276 2.66 16.31 -3.95
CA THR A 276 3.77 17.24 -4.14
C THR A 276 3.29 18.42 -4.98
N SER A 277 4.19 19.33 -5.36
CA SER A 277 3.87 20.38 -6.33
C SER A 277 3.53 19.89 -7.74
N SER A 278 3.72 18.61 -8.03
CA SER A 278 3.52 18.02 -9.37
C SER A 278 2.78 16.69 -9.36
N THR A 279 2.25 16.25 -8.23
CA THR A 279 1.47 15.00 -8.12
C THR A 279 0.40 15.14 -7.04
N ARG A 280 -0.76 14.50 -7.26
CA ARG A 280 -1.80 14.33 -6.26
C ARG A 280 -2.42 12.95 -6.42
N HIS A 281 -2.42 12.15 -5.37
CA HIS A 281 -2.77 10.73 -5.40
C HIS A 281 -3.63 10.37 -4.22
N ASP A 282 -4.53 9.40 -4.40
CA ASP A 282 -5.18 8.73 -3.29
C ASP A 282 -5.29 7.23 -3.55
N ALA A 283 -5.15 6.48 -2.47
CA ALA A 283 -5.32 5.04 -2.42
C ALA A 283 -6.35 4.74 -1.33
N ALA A 284 -7.59 4.47 -1.74
CA ALA A 284 -8.77 4.41 -0.90
C ALA A 284 -9.38 3.00 -0.85
N TYR A 285 -9.83 2.59 0.33
CA TYR A 285 -10.80 1.52 0.52
C TYR A 285 -12.07 2.10 1.10
N ILE A 286 -13.22 1.72 0.55
CA ILE A 286 -14.52 2.29 0.89
C ILE A 286 -15.53 1.17 1.09
N GLU A 287 -16.26 1.20 2.21
CA GLU A 287 -17.45 0.39 2.44
C GLU A 287 -18.68 1.25 2.25
N LEU A 288 -19.59 0.81 1.38
CA LEU A 288 -20.82 1.51 1.03
C LEU A 288 -22.00 1.02 1.89
N PRO A 289 -23.03 1.86 2.13
CA PRO A 289 -24.19 1.49 2.92
C PRO A 289 -24.94 0.24 2.42
N GLY A 290 -24.87 -0.02 1.11
CA GLY A 290 -25.47 -1.21 0.47
C GLY A 290 -24.64 -2.50 0.64
N GLY A 291 -23.52 -2.46 1.37
CA GLY A 291 -22.66 -3.60 1.62
C GLY A 291 -21.57 -3.81 0.58
N GLN A 292 -21.55 -3.03 -0.51
CA GLN A 292 -20.47 -3.08 -1.49
C GLN A 292 -19.17 -2.56 -0.86
N ARG A 293 -18.04 -3.17 -1.24
CA ARG A 293 -16.71 -2.84 -0.76
C ARG A 293 -15.77 -2.65 -1.94
N ILE A 294 -15.14 -1.50 -2.05
CA ILE A 294 -14.28 -1.19 -3.19
C ILE A 294 -12.93 -0.65 -2.76
N VAL A 295 -11.92 -0.92 -3.58
CA VAL A 295 -10.62 -0.24 -3.56
C VAL A 295 -10.58 0.66 -4.80
N LEU A 296 -10.35 1.96 -4.58
CA LEU A 296 -10.18 2.95 -5.63
C LEU A 296 -8.81 3.63 -5.47
N VAL A 297 -7.96 3.48 -6.46
CA VAL A 297 -6.65 4.13 -6.51
C VAL A 297 -6.61 5.10 -7.68
N THR A 298 -6.36 6.37 -7.38
CA THR A 298 -6.27 7.44 -8.39
C THR A 298 -4.93 8.15 -8.27
N PHE A 299 -4.14 8.12 -9.34
CA PHE A 299 -2.88 8.84 -9.46
C PHE A 299 -3.01 9.93 -10.51
N THR A 300 -2.63 11.16 -10.14
CA THR A 300 -2.58 12.29 -11.05
C THR A 300 -1.21 12.95 -11.05
N THR A 301 -0.75 13.39 -12.21
CA THR A 301 0.58 13.99 -12.40
C THR A 301 0.49 15.32 -13.10
N ASP A 302 1.53 16.14 -12.98
CA ASP A 302 1.80 17.51 -13.38
C ASP A 302 1.30 18.61 -12.40
N ALA A 303 1.78 19.82 -12.61
CA ALA A 303 1.50 20.95 -11.73
C ALA A 303 0.01 21.36 -11.73
N THR A 304 -0.71 21.16 -12.85
CA THR A 304 -2.15 21.42 -12.94
C THR A 304 -2.92 20.43 -12.08
N ALA A 305 -2.63 19.13 -12.24
CA ALA A 305 -3.28 18.08 -11.47
C ALA A 305 -2.99 18.17 -9.95
N ALA A 306 -1.79 18.64 -9.58
CA ALA A 306 -1.44 18.87 -8.18
C ALA A 306 -2.24 19.98 -7.53
N LYS A 307 -2.59 21.02 -8.29
CA LYS A 307 -3.34 22.20 -7.83
C LYS A 307 -4.86 22.01 -7.92
N GLU A 308 -5.33 21.25 -8.93
CA GLU A 308 -6.75 21.02 -9.18
C GLU A 308 -7.30 19.92 -8.27
N ARG A 309 -7.87 20.34 -7.15
CA ARG A 309 -8.29 19.43 -6.08
C ARG A 309 -9.57 18.65 -6.37
N ASP A 310 -10.34 19.02 -7.41
CA ASP A 310 -11.59 18.35 -7.73
C ASP A 310 -11.45 17.19 -8.73
N ILE A 311 -10.24 16.91 -9.24
CA ILE A 311 -10.03 15.76 -10.16
C ILE A 311 -10.34 14.44 -9.47
N ILE A 312 -9.69 14.16 -8.34
CA ILE A 312 -9.90 12.91 -7.57
C ILE A 312 -11.35 12.77 -7.10
N PRO A 313 -11.95 13.81 -6.47
CA PRO A 313 -13.37 13.76 -6.09
C PRO A 313 -14.33 13.55 -7.27
N THR A 314 -14.04 14.13 -8.45
CA THR A 314 -14.88 13.93 -9.65
C THR A 314 -14.89 12.45 -10.06
N ILE A 315 -13.74 11.82 -10.13
CA ILE A 315 -13.62 10.37 -10.42
C ILE A 315 -14.35 9.55 -9.37
N ALA A 316 -14.10 9.84 -8.09
CA ALA A 316 -14.71 9.11 -6.99
C ALA A 316 -16.25 9.20 -7.00
N ARG A 317 -16.85 10.38 -7.23
CA ARG A 317 -18.31 10.54 -7.30
C ARG A 317 -18.93 9.69 -8.40
N ILE A 318 -18.30 9.62 -9.58
CA ILE A 318 -18.81 8.81 -10.71
C ILE A 318 -18.74 7.33 -10.35
N VAL A 319 -17.59 6.88 -9.84
CA VAL A 319 -17.40 5.48 -9.43
C VAL A 319 -18.40 5.07 -8.35
N LEU A 320 -18.51 5.86 -7.28
CA LEU A 320 -19.41 5.58 -6.15
C LEU A 320 -20.87 5.49 -6.62
N LYS A 321 -21.32 6.46 -7.43
CA LYS A 321 -22.68 6.49 -8.00
C LYS A 321 -22.95 5.24 -8.84
N ALA A 322 -22.01 4.84 -9.70
CA ALA A 322 -22.18 3.68 -10.56
C ALA A 322 -22.22 2.37 -9.76
N VAL A 323 -21.31 2.20 -8.78
CA VAL A 323 -21.28 1.00 -7.93
C VAL A 323 -22.55 0.88 -7.09
N MET A 324 -23.04 1.99 -6.48
CA MET A 324 -24.27 1.97 -5.69
C MET A 324 -25.52 1.70 -6.53
N SER A 325 -25.54 2.09 -7.82
CA SER A 325 -26.66 1.85 -8.71
C SER A 325 -26.66 0.45 -9.34
N GLY A 326 -25.65 -0.38 -9.07
CA GLY A 326 -25.53 -1.72 -9.64
C GLY A 326 -25.20 -1.76 -11.14
N LYS A 327 -24.71 -0.63 -11.69
CA LYS A 327 -24.32 -0.51 -13.12
C LYS A 327 -23.06 -1.30 -13.43
#